data_7498bf40cadb6e76d3951dd8fc1d21af
#
_entry.id   7498bf40cadb6e76d3951dd8fc1d21af
#
_cell.length_a   1.000
_cell.length_b   1.000
_cell.length_c   1.000
_cell.angle_alpha   90.00
_cell.angle_beta   90.00
_cell.angle_gamma   90.00
#
_symmetry.space_group_name_H-M   'P 1'
#
loop_
_entity.id
_entity.type
_entity.pdbx_description
1 polymer ?
#
loop_
_entity_poly.entity_id
_entity_poly.type
_entity_poly.pdbx_seq_one_letter_code
_entity_poly.pdbx_strand_id
1 'polypeptide(L)'
;MALFCSQDDFLFSQPDDDSLGLDSDDDKSVDDGLLLIINPTSEQKYVSFIRSARSTLAYMGFLGFFLVYSMRINISVALLDMVDSESSNASLNENCPASNVTERNQSTLSGKFDWTSSEQASVLGAFYYGYMITQIPSGLFLNHYKGEGGKLLYGMGILLTGLFTLLSPLASYGGVGWLIGLRVLEGVTEAATFPAFNHMMGKWVPKYERSFFSAFAASGGTFGFYVNGALAVIWYAMWCILISEKPETHPRISQEEMEHIKSNTSQRCSNELEIVPWKSILTSRAFYGLLTCHVCCNFTNYGLMSCLPQYLSNVLNFDISSNGFLSALPWLCCWISIQLFSTITDVVRRHNCLSTTVVRKVNAFVGTVFPGLFLILAGYAGCNATLAVCFIVIAMFFFGANWSGFNCNNLDIAPNLAGVLFAITNTFATIPGFVAPLVVGWITADNVHSEKLWRYAFFTFASVSWFGGLVFILFASGELQPWAAGINSDNIDNDCRDLINQSDHDVAIDTESS
;
A
#
# COMPACT_ATOMS: atom_id res chain seq x y z
N MET A 1 19.42 4.30 -14.32
CA MET A 1 20.40 3.54 -13.54
C MET A 1 21.79 4.16 -13.57
N ALA A 2 22.35 4.46 -14.73
CA ALA A 2 23.65 5.14 -14.87
C ALA A 2 23.78 6.51 -14.19
N LEU A 3 22.69 7.16 -13.82
CA LEU A 3 22.66 8.45 -13.12
C LEU A 3 22.85 8.36 -11.60
N PHE A 4 22.77 7.16 -11.02
CA PHE A 4 22.73 6.97 -9.55
C PHE A 4 23.87 6.08 -9.02
N CYS A 5 24.60 5.38 -9.90
CA CYS A 5 25.80 4.61 -9.54
C CYS A 5 27.02 5.19 -10.23
N SER A 6 28.18 5.22 -9.55
CA SER A 6 29.41 5.69 -10.17
C SER A 6 29.83 4.74 -11.29
N GLN A 7 30.46 5.28 -12.35
CA GLN A 7 30.89 4.51 -13.53
C GLN A 7 31.92 3.41 -13.20
N ASP A 8 32.57 3.50 -12.06
CA ASP A 8 33.64 2.57 -11.67
C ASP A 8 33.12 1.20 -11.20
N ASP A 9 31.84 1.11 -10.83
CA ASP A 9 31.22 -0.15 -10.40
C ASP A 9 30.73 -1.03 -11.59
N PHE A 10 30.88 -0.54 -12.83
CA PHE A 10 30.45 -1.22 -14.05
C PHE A 10 31.58 -1.77 -14.93
N LEU A 11 32.86 -1.55 -14.56
CA LEU A 11 33.99 -2.09 -15.32
C LEU A 11 34.22 -3.55 -14.94
N PHE A 12 33.87 -4.42 -15.87
CA PHE A 12 34.25 -5.83 -15.90
C PHE A 12 35.75 -5.97 -15.65
N SER A 13 36.17 -6.59 -14.57
CA SER A 13 37.46 -7.27 -14.51
C SER A 13 37.34 -8.53 -15.35
N GLN A 14 37.93 -8.53 -16.53
CA GLN A 14 38.20 -9.76 -17.26
C GLN A 14 39.13 -10.63 -16.42
N PRO A 15 38.84 -11.90 -16.23
CA PRO A 15 39.85 -12.85 -15.76
C PRO A 15 40.79 -13.14 -16.96
N ASP A 16 42.08 -13.12 -16.68
CA ASP A 16 43.14 -13.52 -17.60
C ASP A 16 42.87 -14.93 -18.13
N ASP A 17 42.90 -15.05 -19.46
CA ASP A 17 42.96 -16.31 -20.18
C ASP A 17 44.24 -17.06 -19.78
N ASP A 18 44.08 -18.24 -19.23
CA ASP A 18 44.98 -19.36 -19.56
C ASP A 18 44.34 -20.73 -19.24
N SER A 19 44.27 -21.53 -20.32
CA SER A 19 44.27 -23.00 -20.40
C SER A 19 42.99 -23.81 -20.25
N LEU A 20 42.53 -24.25 -21.45
CA LEU A 20 42.30 -25.65 -21.82
C LEU A 20 41.07 -26.42 -21.26
N GLY A 21 40.26 -26.85 -22.22
CA GLY A 21 39.43 -28.05 -22.09
C GLY A 21 38.08 -27.97 -22.83
N LEU A 22 38.11 -28.33 -24.14
CA LEU A 22 36.92 -28.70 -24.90
C LEU A 22 36.18 -29.84 -24.19
N ASP A 23 34.89 -29.69 -23.93
CA ASP A 23 33.96 -30.75 -24.29
C ASP A 23 32.54 -30.19 -24.54
N SER A 24 31.95 -30.74 -25.55
CA SER A 24 30.68 -30.42 -26.18
C SER A 24 29.46 -30.94 -25.40
N ASP A 25 28.32 -30.39 -25.80
CA ASP A 25 26.95 -30.85 -25.61
C ASP A 25 26.23 -30.44 -24.33
N ASP A 26 25.35 -29.44 -24.43
CA ASP A 26 23.92 -29.72 -24.44
C ASP A 26 23.09 -28.42 -24.57
N ASP A 27 22.22 -28.49 -25.53
CA ASP A 27 21.12 -27.61 -25.86
C ASP A 27 20.16 -27.41 -24.68
N LYS A 28 20.13 -26.21 -24.04
CA LYS A 28 19.05 -25.76 -23.18
C LYS A 28 18.70 -24.28 -23.41
N SER A 29 17.68 -24.17 -24.24
CA SER A 29 16.63 -23.15 -24.43
C SER A 29 16.71 -21.84 -23.63
N VAL A 30 16.71 -20.85 -24.38
CA VAL A 30 16.31 -19.42 -24.46
C VAL A 30 15.25 -18.92 -23.44
N ASP A 31 15.35 -19.26 -22.16
CA ASP A 31 14.48 -18.66 -21.14
C ASP A 31 15.26 -18.04 -19.95
N ASP A 32 16.59 -18.07 -19.98
CA ASP A 32 17.47 -17.51 -18.94
C ASP A 32 17.93 -16.06 -19.21
N GLY A 33 17.50 -15.44 -20.29
CA GLY A 33 17.99 -14.14 -20.75
C GLY A 33 17.67 -12.93 -19.87
N LEU A 34 16.83 -13.04 -18.86
CA LEU A 34 16.50 -11.96 -17.92
C LEU A 34 17.11 -12.15 -16.53
N LEU A 35 17.79 -13.25 -16.28
CA LEU A 35 18.36 -13.66 -14.99
C LEU A 35 19.87 -13.42 -14.85
N LEU A 36 20.56 -12.97 -15.91
CA LEU A 36 22.03 -12.97 -16.01
C LEU A 36 22.71 -11.59 -15.79
N ILE A 37 22.09 -10.63 -15.14
CA ILE A 37 22.72 -9.32 -14.89
C ILE A 37 23.10 -9.09 -13.41
N ILE A 38 23.16 -10.12 -12.57
CA ILE A 38 23.56 -9.95 -11.17
C ILE A 38 24.54 -11.06 -10.78
N ASN A 39 25.82 -10.78 -10.88
CA ASN A 39 26.85 -11.57 -10.23
C ASN A 39 27.04 -11.04 -8.78
N PRO A 40 26.62 -11.75 -7.73
CA PRO A 40 26.87 -11.32 -6.36
C PRO A 40 28.26 -11.76 -5.95
N THR A 41 29.13 -10.81 -5.67
CA THR A 41 30.36 -11.02 -4.92
C THR A 41 30.00 -11.38 -3.47
N SER A 42 30.00 -12.62 -3.19
CA SER A 42 29.78 -13.45 -1.99
C SER A 42 28.63 -14.43 -2.20
N GLU A 43 28.86 -15.69 -1.87
CA GLU A 43 27.96 -16.84 -2.03
C GLU A 43 26.57 -16.68 -1.36
N GLN A 44 25.76 -15.73 -1.78
CA GLN A 44 24.35 -15.71 -1.43
C GLN A 44 23.59 -16.58 -2.43
N LYS A 45 23.39 -17.86 -2.09
CA LYS A 45 22.49 -18.76 -2.80
C LYS A 45 21.16 -18.08 -3.05
N TYR A 46 20.83 -17.87 -4.32
CA TYR A 46 19.59 -17.25 -4.74
C TYR A 46 18.43 -18.21 -4.50
N VAL A 47 17.62 -17.96 -3.48
CA VAL A 47 16.39 -18.73 -3.26
C VAL A 47 15.31 -18.22 -4.23
N SER A 48 14.84 -19.09 -5.12
CA SER A 48 13.83 -18.74 -6.12
C SER A 48 12.59 -18.09 -5.47
N PHE A 49 12.24 -16.88 -5.93
CA PHE A 49 11.09 -16.14 -5.42
C PHE A 49 9.76 -16.90 -5.63
N ILE A 50 9.56 -17.50 -6.80
CA ILE A 50 8.24 -17.99 -7.27
C ILE A 50 7.68 -19.16 -6.43
N ARG A 51 8.55 -19.98 -5.81
CA ARG A 51 8.16 -21.17 -5.03
C ARG A 51 8.46 -21.06 -3.54
N SER A 52 8.78 -19.87 -3.06
CA SER A 52 9.13 -19.65 -1.66
C SER A 52 7.89 -19.47 -0.77
N ALA A 53 8.03 -19.74 0.54
CA ALA A 53 6.97 -19.47 1.51
C ALA A 53 6.69 -17.97 1.63
N ARG A 54 7.72 -17.11 1.44
CA ARG A 54 7.59 -15.65 1.39
C ARG A 54 6.70 -15.19 0.24
N SER A 55 6.85 -15.77 -0.95
CA SER A 55 5.99 -15.43 -2.09
C SER A 55 4.54 -15.85 -1.85
N THR A 56 4.30 -16.96 -1.18
CA THR A 56 2.95 -17.38 -0.78
C THR A 56 2.32 -16.32 0.12
N LEU A 57 3.04 -15.79 1.11
CA LEU A 57 2.57 -14.70 1.96
C LEU A 57 2.27 -13.43 1.13
N ALA A 58 3.13 -13.07 0.18
CA ALA A 58 2.93 -11.91 -0.69
C ALA A 58 1.68 -12.06 -1.57
N TYR A 59 1.50 -13.23 -2.23
CA TYR A 59 0.31 -13.49 -3.06
C TYR A 59 -0.97 -13.51 -2.24
N MET A 60 -0.98 -14.17 -1.07
CA MET A 60 -2.14 -14.17 -0.19
C MET A 60 -2.41 -12.78 0.39
N GLY A 61 -1.38 -12.00 0.68
CA GLY A 61 -1.50 -10.59 1.06
C GLY A 61 -2.11 -9.75 -0.06
N PHE A 62 -1.63 -9.89 -1.29
CA PHE A 62 -2.18 -9.22 -2.48
C PHE A 62 -3.67 -9.53 -2.66
N LEU A 63 -4.05 -10.81 -2.64
CA LEU A 63 -5.44 -11.23 -2.78
C LEU A 63 -6.29 -10.74 -1.61
N GLY A 64 -5.76 -10.72 -0.39
CA GLY A 64 -6.46 -10.19 0.78
C GLY A 64 -6.74 -8.70 0.67
N PHE A 65 -5.75 -7.90 0.29
CA PHE A 65 -5.97 -6.46 0.06
C PHE A 65 -6.87 -6.18 -1.14
N PHE A 66 -6.81 -7.02 -2.18
CA PHE A 66 -7.76 -6.97 -3.29
C PHE A 66 -9.21 -7.09 -2.78
N LEU A 67 -9.49 -8.08 -1.92
CA LEU A 67 -10.82 -8.27 -1.34
C LEU A 67 -11.22 -7.11 -0.42
N VAL A 68 -10.31 -6.64 0.43
CA VAL A 68 -10.51 -5.51 1.35
C VAL A 68 -10.99 -4.26 0.61
N TYR A 69 -10.26 -3.82 -0.41
CA TYR A 69 -10.63 -2.63 -1.18
C TYR A 69 -11.87 -2.85 -2.05
N SER A 70 -12.05 -4.05 -2.57
CA SER A 70 -13.24 -4.42 -3.32
C SER A 70 -14.51 -4.29 -2.47
N MET A 71 -14.50 -4.80 -1.23
CA MET A 71 -15.61 -4.69 -0.29
C MET A 71 -15.86 -3.25 0.15
N ARG A 72 -14.79 -2.46 0.34
CA ARG A 72 -14.89 -1.05 0.73
C ARG A 72 -15.60 -0.20 -0.31
N ILE A 73 -15.30 -0.41 -1.60
CA ILE A 73 -15.78 0.43 -2.71
C ILE A 73 -17.12 -0.05 -3.25
N ASN A 74 -17.46 -1.31 -3.08
CA ASN A 74 -18.68 -1.93 -3.62
C ASN A 74 -19.94 -1.11 -3.35
N ILE A 75 -20.11 -0.57 -2.16
CA ILE A 75 -21.29 0.22 -1.79
C ILE A 75 -21.42 1.52 -2.59
N SER A 76 -20.30 2.14 -3.01
CA SER A 76 -20.34 3.37 -3.81
C SER A 76 -20.97 3.14 -5.18
N VAL A 77 -20.72 1.95 -5.76
CA VAL A 77 -21.32 1.54 -7.04
C VAL A 77 -22.76 1.10 -6.82
N ALA A 78 -23.02 0.34 -5.74
CA ALA A 78 -24.37 -0.12 -5.44
C ALA A 78 -25.35 1.03 -5.15
N LEU A 79 -24.89 2.10 -4.49
CA LEU A 79 -25.72 3.28 -4.23
C LEU A 79 -26.26 3.95 -5.50
N LEU A 80 -25.53 3.91 -6.61
CA LEU A 80 -25.98 4.48 -7.89
C LEU A 80 -27.22 3.77 -8.44
N ASP A 81 -27.37 2.45 -8.18
CA ASP A 81 -28.51 1.64 -8.60
C ASP A 81 -29.61 1.57 -7.53
N MET A 82 -29.26 1.86 -6.26
CA MET A 82 -30.17 1.74 -5.13
C MET A 82 -31.06 2.97 -4.94
N VAL A 83 -30.56 4.15 -5.30
CA VAL A 83 -31.23 5.44 -5.03
C VAL A 83 -31.82 6.02 -6.29
N ASP A 84 -33.08 6.51 -6.22
CA ASP A 84 -33.70 7.25 -7.30
C ASP A 84 -32.94 8.56 -7.56
N SER A 85 -32.43 8.74 -8.77
CA SER A 85 -31.89 10.02 -9.20
C SER A 85 -33.03 10.96 -9.54
N GLU A 86 -33.42 11.84 -8.61
CA GLU A 86 -34.19 13.01 -9.00
C GLU A 86 -33.44 13.75 -10.10
N SER A 87 -34.08 13.89 -11.26
CA SER A 87 -33.54 14.64 -12.38
C SER A 87 -33.39 16.10 -11.96
N SER A 88 -32.21 16.49 -11.51
CA SER A 88 -31.87 17.89 -11.35
C SER A 88 -31.89 18.54 -12.72
N ASN A 89 -32.96 19.32 -12.99
CA ASN A 89 -33.05 20.25 -14.10
C ASN A 89 -31.98 21.35 -13.92
N ALA A 90 -30.71 21.02 -14.11
CA ALA A 90 -29.64 21.99 -14.17
C ALA A 90 -29.57 22.58 -15.56
N SER A 91 -29.78 23.88 -15.65
CA SER A 91 -29.67 24.68 -16.86
C SER A 91 -28.35 24.44 -17.59
N LEU A 92 -28.50 24.01 -18.85
CA LEU A 92 -27.40 23.74 -19.82
C LEU A 92 -26.80 25.06 -20.34
N ASN A 93 -26.04 25.79 -19.51
CA ASN A 93 -25.29 26.94 -20.01
C ASN A 93 -23.96 27.08 -19.27
N GLU A 94 -22.88 26.94 -20.01
CA GLU A 94 -21.43 27.10 -19.73
C GLU A 94 -20.57 25.81 -19.62
N ASN A 95 -20.81 24.82 -20.48
CA ASN A 95 -20.09 23.54 -20.40
C ASN A 95 -19.42 23.17 -21.73
N CYS A 96 -18.44 22.29 -21.64
CA CYS A 96 -17.79 21.70 -22.80
C CYS A 96 -18.82 21.17 -23.80
N PRO A 97 -18.68 21.43 -25.12
CA PRO A 97 -19.60 20.95 -26.11
C PRO A 97 -19.69 19.44 -26.08
N ALA A 98 -20.88 18.89 -25.88
CA ALA A 98 -21.11 17.46 -25.86
C ALA A 98 -20.71 16.86 -27.21
N SER A 99 -19.71 16.01 -27.22
CA SER A 99 -19.37 15.19 -28.37
C SER A 99 -20.48 14.16 -28.57
N ASN A 100 -21.35 14.38 -29.59
CA ASN A 100 -22.38 13.47 -30.06
C ASN A 100 -23.24 12.82 -28.96
N VAL A 101 -24.18 13.57 -28.45
CA VAL A 101 -25.26 13.04 -27.60
C VAL A 101 -26.14 12.14 -28.49
N THR A 102 -25.82 10.85 -28.51
CA THR A 102 -26.85 9.85 -28.77
C THR A 102 -27.87 10.02 -27.67
N GLU A 103 -29.12 10.29 -28.04
CA GLU A 103 -30.23 10.50 -27.11
C GLU A 103 -30.14 9.50 -25.98
N ARG A 104 -29.97 10.03 -24.76
CA ARG A 104 -29.92 9.24 -23.53
C ARG A 104 -31.28 8.54 -23.44
N ASN A 105 -31.33 7.28 -23.88
CA ASN A 105 -32.42 6.41 -23.50
C ASN A 105 -32.40 6.37 -21.97
N GLN A 106 -33.25 7.19 -21.36
CA GLN A 106 -33.63 7.08 -19.98
C GLN A 106 -34.30 5.72 -19.81
N SER A 107 -33.45 4.67 -19.64
CA SER A 107 -33.92 3.47 -18.96
C SER A 107 -34.24 3.91 -17.55
N THR A 108 -35.54 4.07 -17.28
CA THR A 108 -36.12 4.29 -15.96
C THR A 108 -35.82 3.09 -15.07
N LEU A 109 -34.60 2.97 -14.60
CA LEU A 109 -34.29 2.23 -13.38
C LEU A 109 -34.60 3.20 -12.23
N SER A 110 -35.87 3.18 -11.81
CA SER A 110 -36.31 3.75 -10.56
C SER A 110 -35.56 3.01 -9.45
N GLY A 111 -34.70 3.71 -8.72
CA GLY A 111 -34.05 3.16 -7.52
C GLY A 111 -35.13 2.78 -6.49
N LYS A 112 -34.77 1.88 -5.57
CA LYS A 112 -35.72 1.38 -4.56
C LYS A 112 -35.85 2.27 -3.33
N PHE A 113 -34.92 3.22 -3.14
CA PHE A 113 -34.81 4.00 -1.91
C PHE A 113 -34.71 5.49 -2.19
N ASP A 114 -35.53 6.28 -1.46
CA ASP A 114 -35.52 7.75 -1.49
C ASP A 114 -34.54 8.30 -0.46
N TRP A 115 -33.24 8.07 -0.68
CA TRP A 115 -32.20 8.58 0.22
C TRP A 115 -31.65 9.92 -0.26
N THR A 116 -31.62 10.88 0.65
CA THR A 116 -31.03 12.20 0.40
C THR A 116 -29.53 12.10 0.16
N SER A 117 -28.94 13.06 -0.54
CA SER A 117 -27.49 13.13 -0.77
C SER A 117 -26.70 13.13 0.53
N SER A 118 -27.25 13.70 1.61
CA SER A 118 -26.63 13.67 2.95
C SER A 118 -26.61 12.27 3.57
N GLU A 119 -27.67 11.50 3.40
CA GLU A 119 -27.74 10.11 3.86
C GLU A 119 -26.81 9.22 3.07
N GLN A 120 -26.73 9.38 1.74
CA GLN A 120 -25.78 8.67 0.89
C GLN A 120 -24.33 8.95 1.31
N ALA A 121 -23.99 10.22 1.53
CA ALA A 121 -22.66 10.61 2.03
C ALA A 121 -22.36 10.01 3.41
N SER A 122 -23.40 9.94 4.28
CA SER A 122 -23.27 9.32 5.60
C SER A 122 -22.98 7.82 5.54
N VAL A 123 -23.63 7.09 4.62
CA VAL A 123 -23.36 5.65 4.38
C VAL A 123 -21.92 5.44 3.92
N LEU A 124 -21.43 6.27 2.97
CA LEU A 124 -20.07 6.18 2.47
C LEU A 124 -19.03 6.54 3.55
N GLY A 125 -19.31 7.55 4.36
CA GLY A 125 -18.43 8.02 5.43
C GLY A 125 -18.38 7.11 6.64
N ALA A 126 -19.47 6.38 6.93
CA ALA A 126 -19.63 5.56 8.13
C ALA A 126 -18.52 4.51 8.33
N PHE A 127 -18.06 3.90 7.25
CA PHE A 127 -16.94 2.96 7.26
C PHE A 127 -15.68 3.56 7.91
N TYR A 128 -15.32 4.78 7.55
CA TYR A 128 -14.09 5.42 8.03
C TYR A 128 -14.11 5.71 9.53
N TYR A 129 -15.27 5.92 10.15
CA TYR A 129 -15.37 6.11 11.60
C TYR A 129 -14.97 4.85 12.36
N GLY A 130 -15.54 3.69 12.00
CA GLY A 130 -15.17 2.40 12.58
C GLY A 130 -13.70 2.07 12.34
N TYR A 131 -13.24 2.30 11.12
CA TYR A 131 -11.87 2.05 10.69
C TYR A 131 -10.86 2.87 11.50
N MET A 132 -11.10 4.16 11.71
CA MET A 132 -10.21 5.06 12.46
C MET A 132 -10.09 4.66 13.95
N ILE A 133 -11.21 4.33 14.59
CA ILE A 133 -11.22 4.00 16.03
C ILE A 133 -10.43 2.72 16.33
N THR A 134 -10.45 1.73 15.46
CA THR A 134 -9.87 0.40 15.71
C THR A 134 -8.39 0.29 15.30
N GLN A 135 -7.86 1.19 14.51
CA GLN A 135 -6.48 1.15 14.01
C GLN A 135 -5.42 1.07 15.12
N ILE A 136 -5.42 2.03 16.04
CA ILE A 136 -4.43 2.08 17.14
C ILE A 136 -4.60 0.89 18.09
N PRO A 137 -5.82 0.56 18.58
CA PRO A 137 -6.03 -0.65 19.39
C PRO A 137 -5.51 -1.93 18.74
N SER A 138 -5.71 -2.11 17.42
CA SER A 138 -5.24 -3.31 16.72
C SER A 138 -3.70 -3.38 16.67
N GLY A 139 -3.02 -2.26 16.42
CA GLY A 139 -1.56 -2.19 16.45
C GLY A 139 -0.96 -2.49 17.83
N LEU A 140 -1.60 -1.98 18.90
CA LEU A 140 -1.19 -2.26 20.28
C LEU A 140 -1.42 -3.71 20.66
N PHE A 141 -2.56 -4.28 20.27
CA PHE A 141 -2.83 -5.71 20.48
C PHE A 141 -1.75 -6.59 19.84
N LEU A 142 -1.34 -6.30 18.61
CA LEU A 142 -0.28 -7.03 17.92
C LEU A 142 1.06 -6.98 18.64
N ASN A 143 1.39 -5.86 19.26
CA ASN A 143 2.63 -5.70 20.00
C ASN A 143 2.61 -6.47 21.34
N HIS A 144 1.46 -6.55 21.98
CA HIS A 144 1.31 -7.19 23.29
C HIS A 144 1.05 -8.71 23.20
N TYR A 145 0.41 -9.16 22.13
CA TYR A 145 0.02 -10.56 21.97
C TYR A 145 1.17 -11.40 21.39
N LYS A 146 1.77 -12.26 22.23
CA LYS A 146 2.93 -13.10 21.86
C LYS A 146 2.61 -14.30 20.95
N GLY A 147 1.33 -14.50 20.56
CA GLY A 147 0.89 -15.61 19.72
C GLY A 147 0.83 -15.28 18.22
N GLU A 148 -0.07 -15.94 17.50
CA GLU A 148 -0.34 -15.76 16.07
C GLU A 148 -1.25 -14.54 15.81
N GLY A 149 -0.95 -13.38 16.41
CA GLY A 149 -1.80 -12.20 16.38
C GLY A 149 -1.93 -11.59 14.99
N GLY A 150 -0.86 -11.51 14.21
CA GLY A 150 -0.87 -10.93 12.87
C GLY A 150 -1.69 -11.76 11.89
N LYS A 151 -1.45 -13.07 11.86
CA LYS A 151 -2.21 -14.03 11.04
C LYS A 151 -3.70 -13.98 11.37
N LEU A 152 -4.02 -14.02 12.68
CA LEU A 152 -5.40 -14.02 13.16
C LEU A 152 -6.12 -12.72 12.78
N LEU A 153 -5.56 -11.56 13.12
CA LEU A 153 -6.21 -10.27 12.88
C LEU A 153 -6.36 -9.97 11.38
N TYR A 154 -5.36 -10.28 10.56
CA TYR A 154 -5.45 -10.10 9.12
C TYR A 154 -6.56 -10.97 8.52
N GLY A 155 -6.56 -12.27 8.83
CA GLY A 155 -7.53 -13.21 8.30
C GLY A 155 -8.95 -12.93 8.81
N MET A 156 -9.14 -12.76 10.12
CA MET A 156 -10.45 -12.49 10.73
C MET A 156 -11.01 -11.13 10.28
N GLY A 157 -10.14 -10.12 10.10
CA GLY A 157 -10.56 -8.83 9.58
C GLY A 157 -11.23 -8.95 8.22
N ILE A 158 -10.62 -9.67 7.29
CA ILE A 158 -11.18 -9.89 5.95
C ILE A 158 -12.44 -10.75 5.99
N LEU A 159 -12.44 -11.83 6.78
CA LEU A 159 -13.60 -12.71 6.91
C LEU A 159 -14.83 -11.97 7.44
N LEU A 160 -14.69 -11.25 8.57
CA LEU A 160 -15.80 -10.55 9.20
C LEU A 160 -16.31 -9.41 8.31
N THR A 161 -15.42 -8.64 7.68
CA THR A 161 -15.81 -7.61 6.70
C THR A 161 -16.59 -8.24 5.55
N GLY A 162 -16.15 -9.41 5.04
CA GLY A 162 -16.87 -10.15 4.00
C GLY A 162 -18.26 -10.60 4.43
N LEU A 163 -18.41 -11.11 5.65
CA LEU A 163 -19.70 -11.49 6.21
C LEU A 163 -20.64 -10.29 6.37
N PHE A 164 -20.14 -9.14 6.86
CA PHE A 164 -20.96 -7.93 6.97
C PHE A 164 -21.34 -7.38 5.59
N THR A 165 -20.43 -7.42 4.61
CA THR A 165 -20.74 -7.05 3.23
C THR A 165 -21.84 -7.90 2.63
N LEU A 166 -21.91 -9.21 2.93
CA LEU A 166 -23.01 -10.09 2.51
C LEU A 166 -24.34 -9.72 3.16
N LEU A 167 -24.33 -9.11 4.34
CA LEU A 167 -25.54 -8.64 5.04
C LEU A 167 -25.99 -7.24 4.59
N SER A 168 -25.18 -6.50 3.81
CA SER A 168 -25.49 -5.13 3.37
C SER A 168 -26.82 -5.01 2.62
N PRO A 169 -27.19 -5.93 1.68
CA PRO A 169 -28.50 -5.86 1.04
C PRO A 169 -29.66 -6.00 2.03
N LEU A 170 -29.53 -6.87 3.04
CA LEU A 170 -30.54 -7.05 4.08
C LEU A 170 -30.66 -5.79 4.96
N ALA A 171 -29.52 -5.20 5.34
CA ALA A 171 -29.50 -3.98 6.15
C ALA A 171 -30.13 -2.77 5.40
N SER A 172 -29.98 -2.68 4.08
CA SER A 172 -30.59 -1.60 3.29
C SER A 172 -32.11 -1.63 3.33
N TYR A 173 -32.75 -2.81 3.38
CA TYR A 173 -34.19 -2.94 3.57
C TYR A 173 -34.66 -2.53 4.97
N GLY A 174 -33.78 -2.60 5.97
CA GLY A 174 -34.07 -2.10 7.32
C GLY A 174 -34.02 -0.57 7.44
N GLY A 175 -33.52 0.12 6.41
CA GLY A 175 -33.36 1.56 6.35
C GLY A 175 -31.92 2.03 6.47
N VAL A 176 -31.68 3.32 6.15
CA VAL A 176 -30.34 3.93 6.08
C VAL A 176 -29.53 3.77 7.38
N GLY A 177 -30.17 3.86 8.55
CA GLY A 177 -29.51 3.73 9.84
C GLY A 177 -28.90 2.33 10.07
N TRP A 178 -29.58 1.27 9.65
CA TRP A 178 -29.05 -0.10 9.74
C TRP A 178 -27.83 -0.29 8.81
N LEU A 179 -27.90 0.26 7.62
CA LEU A 179 -26.76 0.21 6.68
C LEU A 179 -25.57 1.01 7.21
N ILE A 180 -25.78 2.20 7.77
CA ILE A 180 -24.74 2.99 8.44
C ILE A 180 -24.08 2.18 9.57
N GLY A 181 -24.89 1.56 10.46
CA GLY A 181 -24.39 0.73 11.56
C GLY A 181 -23.53 -0.44 11.05
N LEU A 182 -23.96 -1.10 9.99
CA LEU A 182 -23.21 -2.20 9.37
C LEU A 182 -21.90 -1.71 8.75
N ARG A 183 -21.90 -0.55 8.07
CA ARG A 183 -20.68 0.06 7.52
C ARG A 183 -19.66 0.42 8.61
N VAL A 184 -20.11 0.90 9.76
CA VAL A 184 -19.21 1.12 10.91
C VAL A 184 -18.58 -0.20 11.37
N LEU A 185 -19.36 -1.29 11.46
CA LEU A 185 -18.85 -2.62 11.85
C LEU A 185 -17.84 -3.17 10.81
N GLU A 186 -18.10 -2.99 9.52
CA GLU A 186 -17.12 -3.33 8.48
C GLU A 186 -15.82 -2.55 8.67
N GLY A 187 -15.89 -1.25 8.95
CA GLY A 187 -14.72 -0.44 9.26
C GLY A 187 -13.94 -0.93 10.48
N VAL A 188 -14.64 -1.27 11.57
CA VAL A 188 -14.05 -1.82 12.80
C VAL A 188 -13.26 -3.10 12.52
N THR A 189 -13.83 -4.03 11.75
CA THR A 189 -13.19 -5.32 11.48
C THR A 189 -12.05 -5.21 10.47
N GLU A 190 -12.18 -4.37 9.47
CA GLU A 190 -11.16 -4.18 8.43
C GLU A 190 -9.92 -3.42 8.92
N ALA A 191 -10.08 -2.55 9.91
CA ALA A 191 -9.03 -1.65 10.40
C ALA A 191 -7.75 -2.37 10.83
N ALA A 192 -7.85 -3.58 11.36
CA ALA A 192 -6.72 -4.37 11.82
C ALA A 192 -5.85 -4.95 10.68
N THR A 193 -6.35 -4.98 9.44
CA THR A 193 -5.68 -5.69 8.32
C THR A 193 -4.31 -5.11 7.97
N PHE A 194 -4.20 -3.80 7.80
CA PHE A 194 -2.92 -3.16 7.47
C PHE A 194 -1.88 -3.26 8.59
N PRO A 195 -2.18 -2.94 9.86
CA PRO A 195 -1.25 -3.14 10.96
C PRO A 195 -0.78 -4.59 11.09
N ALA A 196 -1.71 -5.54 10.98
CA ALA A 196 -1.42 -6.97 11.08
C ALA A 196 -0.48 -7.45 9.96
N PHE A 197 -0.75 -7.04 8.72
CA PHE A 197 0.11 -7.40 7.59
C PHE A 197 1.50 -6.78 7.72
N ASN A 198 1.62 -5.50 8.10
CA ASN A 198 2.90 -4.85 8.33
C ASN A 198 3.69 -5.52 9.48
N HIS A 199 3.02 -5.96 10.55
CA HIS A 199 3.63 -6.72 11.62
C HIS A 199 4.23 -8.05 11.12
N MET A 200 3.50 -8.80 10.29
CA MET A 200 4.00 -10.05 9.68
C MET A 200 5.16 -9.77 8.72
N MET A 201 5.07 -8.72 7.89
CA MET A 201 6.14 -8.33 6.96
C MET A 201 7.46 -8.04 7.68
N GLY A 202 7.40 -7.45 8.87
CA GLY A 202 8.58 -7.21 9.70
C GLY A 202 9.33 -8.49 10.08
N LYS A 203 8.62 -9.62 10.21
CA LYS A 203 9.18 -10.95 10.60
C LYS A 203 9.65 -11.77 9.39
N TRP A 204 8.97 -11.65 8.25
CA TRP A 204 9.15 -12.51 7.08
C TRP A 204 10.10 -11.96 6.03
N VAL A 205 10.26 -10.63 5.93
CA VAL A 205 10.88 -10.02 4.76
C VAL A 205 12.27 -9.46 5.07
N PRO A 206 13.30 -9.95 4.36
CA PRO A 206 14.67 -9.44 4.44
C PRO A 206 14.74 -7.93 4.10
N LYS A 207 15.73 -7.23 4.67
CA LYS A 207 15.89 -5.78 4.55
C LYS A 207 15.87 -5.26 3.10
N TYR A 208 16.49 -5.99 2.17
CA TYR A 208 16.64 -5.59 0.76
C TYR A 208 15.46 -5.98 -0.15
N GLU A 209 14.46 -6.69 0.38
CA GLU A 209 13.26 -7.12 -0.35
C GLU A 209 11.98 -6.44 0.15
N ARG A 210 12.07 -5.60 1.18
CA ARG A 210 10.91 -4.98 1.86
C ARG A 210 10.06 -4.12 0.95
N SER A 211 10.68 -3.37 0.03
CA SER A 211 9.95 -2.48 -0.86
C SER A 211 9.06 -3.26 -1.80
N PHE A 212 9.61 -4.28 -2.45
CA PHE A 212 8.85 -5.10 -3.38
C PHE A 212 7.72 -5.86 -2.69
N PHE A 213 8.01 -6.59 -1.60
CA PHE A 213 6.99 -7.39 -0.91
C PHE A 213 5.86 -6.54 -0.33
N SER A 214 6.20 -5.43 0.36
CA SER A 214 5.19 -4.54 0.93
C SER A 214 4.35 -3.87 -0.15
N ALA A 215 4.99 -3.36 -1.19
CA ALA A 215 4.32 -2.71 -2.31
C ALA A 215 3.47 -3.69 -3.12
N PHE A 216 4.00 -4.89 -3.44
CA PHE A 216 3.26 -5.92 -4.17
C PHE A 216 2.00 -6.34 -3.43
N ALA A 217 2.09 -6.72 -2.15
CA ALA A 217 0.93 -7.15 -1.39
C ALA A 217 -0.11 -6.03 -1.27
N ALA A 218 0.30 -4.82 -0.89
CA ALA A 218 -0.61 -3.69 -0.73
C ALA A 218 -1.21 -3.19 -2.05
N SER A 219 -0.55 -3.42 -3.19
CA SER A 219 -1.05 -3.05 -4.52
C SER A 219 -2.27 -3.87 -4.96
N GLY A 220 -2.57 -4.98 -4.29
CA GLY A 220 -3.85 -5.69 -4.43
C GLY A 220 -5.05 -4.75 -4.26
N GLY A 221 -4.94 -3.77 -3.37
CA GLY A 221 -5.97 -2.77 -3.16
C GLY A 221 -6.32 -1.91 -4.38
N THR A 222 -5.41 -1.71 -5.31
CA THR A 222 -5.66 -0.91 -6.52
C THR A 222 -6.33 -1.70 -7.64
N PHE A 223 -6.43 -3.02 -7.52
CA PHE A 223 -6.98 -3.92 -8.54
C PHE A 223 -8.42 -4.38 -8.25
N GLY A 224 -8.98 -4.14 -7.06
CA GLY A 224 -10.18 -4.77 -6.54
C GLY A 224 -11.52 -4.09 -6.81
N PHE A 225 -12.28 -4.45 -7.86
CA PHE A 225 -13.56 -3.78 -8.15
C PHE A 225 -14.84 -4.64 -8.20
N TYR A 226 -14.84 -5.99 -8.29
CA TYR A 226 -16.08 -6.65 -8.73
C TYR A 226 -16.60 -7.93 -8.04
N VAL A 227 -15.93 -8.65 -7.11
CA VAL A 227 -16.50 -9.91 -6.56
C VAL A 227 -16.13 -10.13 -5.09
N ASN A 228 -17.10 -10.01 -4.17
CA ASN A 228 -16.74 -9.62 -2.80
C ASN A 228 -16.90 -10.64 -1.67
N GLY A 229 -18.05 -10.77 -1.07
CA GLY A 229 -18.17 -11.43 0.23
C GLY A 229 -17.93 -12.95 0.24
N ALA A 230 -18.43 -13.68 -0.76
CA ALA A 230 -18.25 -15.14 -0.82
C ALA A 230 -16.76 -15.52 -1.06
N LEU A 231 -16.04 -14.72 -1.87
CA LEU A 231 -14.62 -14.96 -2.08
C LEU A 231 -13.78 -14.70 -0.83
N ALA A 232 -14.19 -13.79 0.06
CA ALA A 232 -13.51 -13.56 1.32
C ALA A 232 -13.54 -14.79 2.23
N VAL A 233 -14.64 -15.54 2.26
CA VAL A 233 -14.75 -16.79 3.02
C VAL A 233 -13.82 -17.86 2.45
N ILE A 234 -13.78 -18.02 1.12
CA ILE A 234 -12.90 -18.98 0.44
C ILE A 234 -11.43 -18.59 0.67
N TRP A 235 -11.12 -17.30 0.51
CA TRP A 235 -9.78 -16.78 0.75
C TRP A 235 -9.32 -17.02 2.20
N TYR A 236 -10.21 -16.81 3.19
CA TYR A 236 -9.88 -17.06 4.59
C TYR A 236 -9.55 -18.53 4.86
N ALA A 237 -10.29 -19.46 4.27
CA ALA A 237 -9.96 -20.89 4.39
C ALA A 237 -8.56 -21.20 3.83
N MET A 238 -8.21 -20.63 2.66
CA MET A 238 -6.86 -20.77 2.10
C MET A 238 -5.80 -20.09 2.99
N TRP A 239 -6.10 -18.93 3.55
CA TRP A 239 -5.21 -18.21 4.47
C TRP A 239 -4.83 -19.04 5.68
N CYS A 240 -5.82 -19.67 6.32
CA CYS A 240 -5.58 -20.53 7.49
C CYS A 240 -4.65 -21.72 7.19
N ILE A 241 -4.74 -22.28 5.97
CA ILE A 241 -3.98 -23.47 5.55
C ILE A 241 -2.57 -23.10 5.07
N LEU A 242 -2.42 -21.98 4.36
CA LEU A 242 -1.21 -21.65 3.64
C LEU A 242 -0.25 -20.77 4.42
N ILE A 243 -0.73 -19.98 5.39
CA ILE A 243 0.07 -18.96 6.06
C ILE A 243 0.38 -19.33 7.50
N SER A 244 1.60 -19.04 7.94
CA SER A 244 2.05 -19.11 9.34
C SER A 244 2.51 -17.73 9.81
N GLU A 245 2.41 -17.47 11.10
CA GLU A 245 2.78 -16.19 11.72
C GLU A 245 4.30 -15.93 11.61
N LYS A 246 5.11 -16.97 11.79
CA LYS A 246 6.58 -16.91 11.81
C LYS A 246 7.16 -17.88 10.79
N PRO A 247 8.34 -17.55 10.19
CA PRO A 247 9.03 -18.48 9.30
C PRO A 247 9.32 -19.85 9.96
N GLU A 248 9.72 -19.84 11.23
CA GLU A 248 10.09 -21.05 11.97
C GLU A 248 8.94 -22.05 12.15
N THR A 249 7.71 -21.58 12.16
CA THR A 249 6.52 -22.42 12.32
C THR A 249 5.89 -22.86 11.01
N HIS A 250 6.46 -22.47 9.87
CA HIS A 250 5.87 -22.74 8.56
C HIS A 250 6.22 -24.17 8.09
N PRO A 251 5.22 -25.05 7.84
CA PRO A 251 5.48 -26.47 7.57
C PRO A 251 6.16 -26.77 6.23
N ARG A 252 6.21 -25.80 5.31
CA ARG A 252 6.72 -25.98 3.93
C ARG A 252 7.91 -25.10 3.59
N ILE A 253 8.48 -24.40 4.55
CA ILE A 253 9.64 -23.55 4.31
C ILE A 253 10.87 -24.43 4.02
N SER A 254 11.67 -24.08 3.04
CA SER A 254 12.95 -24.76 2.81
C SER A 254 13.99 -24.28 3.81
N GLN A 255 14.97 -25.15 4.12
CA GLN A 255 16.05 -24.78 5.03
C GLN A 255 16.89 -23.62 4.49
N GLU A 256 17.12 -23.60 3.17
CA GLU A 256 17.81 -22.51 2.48
C GLU A 256 17.06 -21.17 2.59
N GLU A 257 15.73 -21.19 2.46
CA GLU A 257 14.91 -19.99 2.64
C GLU A 257 14.89 -19.52 4.09
N MET A 258 14.85 -20.44 5.04
CA MET A 258 14.94 -20.14 6.46
C MET A 258 16.28 -19.46 6.80
N GLU A 259 17.40 -19.99 6.32
CA GLU A 259 18.72 -19.40 6.51
C GLU A 259 18.83 -18.02 5.84
N HIS A 260 18.29 -17.87 4.63
CA HIS A 260 18.25 -16.59 3.94
C HIS A 260 17.45 -15.54 4.72
N ILE A 261 16.30 -15.90 5.29
CA ILE A 261 15.52 -15.00 6.13
C ILE A 261 16.31 -14.65 7.39
N LYS A 262 16.85 -15.64 8.10
CA LYS A 262 17.60 -15.43 9.35
C LYS A 262 18.85 -14.58 9.15
N SER A 263 19.62 -14.81 8.12
CA SER A 263 20.85 -14.06 7.85
C SER A 263 20.62 -12.61 7.43
N ASN A 264 19.50 -12.32 6.78
CA ASN A 264 19.18 -10.99 6.25
C ASN A 264 18.10 -10.23 7.05
N THR A 265 17.40 -10.91 7.95
CA THR A 265 16.55 -10.29 8.95
C THR A 265 17.41 -10.18 10.20
N SER A 266 17.77 -8.96 10.60
CA SER A 266 18.59 -8.74 11.80
C SER A 266 18.06 -9.61 12.94
N GLN A 267 18.74 -10.70 13.28
CA GLN A 267 18.52 -11.44 14.52
C GLN A 267 18.91 -10.50 15.65
N ARG A 268 18.01 -9.62 16.02
CA ARG A 268 18.09 -9.02 17.34
C ARG A 268 17.54 -10.03 18.32
N CYS A 269 18.36 -10.30 19.33
CA CYS A 269 17.96 -10.99 20.54
C CYS A 269 16.51 -10.62 20.84
N SER A 270 15.65 -11.61 20.99
CA SER A 270 14.19 -11.53 21.04
C SER A 270 13.64 -10.85 22.29
N ASN A 271 14.21 -9.74 22.72
CA ASN A 271 13.58 -8.84 23.64
C ASN A 271 12.57 -8.01 22.83
N GLU A 272 11.41 -8.62 22.58
CA GLU A 272 10.23 -7.90 22.14
C GLU A 272 10.07 -6.72 23.09
N LEU A 273 10.04 -5.50 22.54
CA LEU A 273 9.74 -4.31 23.33
C LEU A 273 8.33 -4.50 23.91
N GLU A 274 8.25 -4.98 25.15
CA GLU A 274 6.95 -5.16 25.84
C GLU A 274 6.23 -3.82 25.99
N ILE A 275 6.97 -2.71 25.98
CA ILE A 275 6.44 -1.37 26.20
C ILE A 275 6.74 -0.49 24.99
N VAL A 276 5.68 0.02 24.35
CA VAL A 276 5.81 0.99 23.25
C VAL A 276 6.38 2.30 23.78
N PRO A 277 7.50 2.81 23.25
CA PRO A 277 8.14 4.03 23.76
C PRO A 277 7.43 5.30 23.24
N TRP A 278 6.22 5.55 23.69
CA TRP A 278 5.34 6.62 23.20
C TRP A 278 6.01 7.99 23.17
N LYS A 279 6.70 8.37 24.24
CA LYS A 279 7.36 9.67 24.32
C LYS A 279 8.40 9.84 23.23
N SER A 280 9.21 8.82 22.99
CA SER A 280 10.27 8.85 21.98
C SER A 280 9.72 8.85 20.55
N ILE A 281 8.65 8.09 20.29
CA ILE A 281 7.94 8.11 19.00
C ILE A 281 7.37 9.51 18.74
N LEU A 282 6.64 10.07 19.69
CA LEU A 282 5.98 11.37 19.56
C LEU A 282 6.94 12.58 19.57
N THR A 283 8.22 12.39 19.90
CA THR A 283 9.26 13.42 19.75
C THR A 283 10.16 13.20 18.54
N SER A 284 9.99 12.10 17.80
CA SER A 284 10.81 11.74 16.64
C SER A 284 10.47 12.57 15.41
N ARG A 285 11.46 13.27 14.84
CA ARG A 285 11.30 14.02 13.57
C ARG A 285 10.98 13.08 12.40
N ALA A 286 11.61 11.90 12.35
CA ALA A 286 11.37 10.92 11.31
C ALA A 286 9.91 10.41 11.32
N PHE A 287 9.32 10.25 12.52
CA PHE A 287 7.92 9.89 12.67
C PHE A 287 6.98 10.96 12.10
N TYR A 288 7.21 12.25 12.40
CA TYR A 288 6.37 13.32 11.85
C TYR A 288 6.55 13.51 10.35
N GLY A 289 7.76 13.30 9.80
CA GLY A 289 7.98 13.27 8.36
C GLY A 289 7.12 12.21 7.69
N LEU A 290 7.14 11.00 8.22
CA LEU A 290 6.35 9.87 7.76
C LEU A 290 4.83 10.12 7.88
N LEU A 291 4.37 10.56 9.06
CA LEU A 291 2.97 10.84 9.35
C LEU A 291 2.39 11.89 8.40
N THR A 292 3.07 13.01 8.24
CA THR A 292 2.60 14.12 7.40
C THR A 292 2.52 13.70 5.94
N CYS A 293 3.54 13.01 5.43
CA CYS A 293 3.52 12.51 4.04
C CYS A 293 2.37 11.52 3.82
N HIS A 294 2.16 10.59 4.77
CA HIS A 294 1.07 9.62 4.69
C HIS A 294 -0.30 10.29 4.64
N VAL A 295 -0.57 11.25 5.52
CA VAL A 295 -1.82 12.04 5.54
C VAL A 295 -2.01 12.80 4.23
N CYS A 296 -0.99 13.54 3.77
CA CYS A 296 -1.09 14.37 2.58
C CYS A 296 -1.23 13.53 1.28
N CYS A 297 -0.51 12.43 1.16
CA CYS A 297 -0.66 11.52 0.03
C CYS A 297 -2.04 10.87 0.00
N ASN A 298 -2.57 10.47 1.16
CA ASN A 298 -3.92 9.92 1.24
C ASN A 298 -5.01 10.96 0.95
N PHE A 299 -4.77 12.24 1.22
CA PHE A 299 -5.69 13.30 0.81
C PHE A 299 -5.87 13.32 -0.72
N THR A 300 -4.79 13.28 -1.47
CA THR A 300 -4.83 13.20 -2.94
C THR A 300 -5.44 11.87 -3.41
N ASN A 301 -5.03 10.75 -2.78
CA ASN A 301 -5.49 9.42 -3.14
C ASN A 301 -7.00 9.26 -2.97
N TYR A 302 -7.54 9.53 -1.77
CA TYR A 302 -8.97 9.42 -1.49
C TYR A 302 -9.80 10.49 -2.19
N GLY A 303 -9.25 11.70 -2.35
CA GLY A 303 -9.91 12.75 -3.11
C GLY A 303 -10.12 12.37 -4.56
N LEU A 304 -9.09 11.88 -5.25
CA LEU A 304 -9.21 11.37 -6.62
C LEU A 304 -10.13 10.16 -6.70
N MET A 305 -9.99 9.21 -5.77
CA MET A 305 -10.81 7.99 -5.74
C MET A 305 -12.31 8.31 -5.64
N SER A 306 -12.67 9.31 -4.85
CA SER A 306 -14.07 9.69 -4.63
C SER A 306 -14.59 10.65 -5.70
N CYS A 307 -13.77 11.59 -6.18
CA CYS A 307 -14.23 12.71 -6.99
C CYS A 307 -13.91 12.57 -8.48
N LEU A 308 -13.00 11.67 -8.88
CA LEU A 308 -12.66 11.48 -10.29
C LEU A 308 -13.88 11.09 -11.16
N PRO A 309 -14.75 10.14 -10.76
CA PRO A 309 -15.94 9.82 -11.53
C PRO A 309 -16.86 11.03 -11.72
N GLN A 310 -16.98 11.88 -10.70
CA GLN A 310 -17.78 13.12 -10.78
C GLN A 310 -17.18 14.12 -11.77
N TYR A 311 -15.86 14.30 -11.77
CA TYR A 311 -15.15 15.15 -12.74
C TYR A 311 -15.36 14.65 -14.17
N LEU A 312 -15.20 13.35 -14.41
CA LEU A 312 -15.39 12.75 -15.74
C LEU A 312 -16.83 12.89 -16.24
N SER A 313 -17.82 12.73 -15.37
CA SER A 313 -19.23 12.85 -15.72
C SER A 313 -19.66 14.32 -15.88
N ASN A 314 -19.35 15.17 -14.91
CA ASN A 314 -19.93 16.52 -14.83
C ASN A 314 -19.19 17.55 -15.71
N VAL A 315 -17.86 17.40 -15.88
CA VAL A 315 -17.05 18.35 -16.66
C VAL A 315 -16.77 17.82 -18.05
N LEU A 316 -16.38 16.55 -18.17
CA LEU A 316 -15.96 15.97 -19.44
C LEU A 316 -17.11 15.24 -20.17
N ASN A 317 -18.30 15.16 -19.57
CA ASN A 317 -19.51 14.59 -20.14
C ASN A 317 -19.39 13.13 -20.61
N PHE A 318 -18.58 12.31 -19.93
CA PHE A 318 -18.52 10.89 -20.23
C PHE A 318 -19.79 10.17 -19.75
N ASP A 319 -20.26 9.20 -20.55
CA ASP A 319 -21.34 8.29 -20.17
C ASP A 319 -20.91 7.32 -19.04
N ILE A 320 -21.88 6.72 -18.35
CA ILE A 320 -21.62 5.87 -17.16
C ILE A 320 -20.68 4.69 -17.48
N SER A 321 -20.85 4.07 -18.66
CA SER A 321 -20.03 2.92 -19.06
C SER A 321 -18.58 3.32 -19.31
N SER A 322 -18.34 4.38 -20.08
CA SER A 322 -17.01 4.94 -20.35
C SER A 322 -16.38 5.51 -19.08
N ASN A 323 -17.17 6.15 -18.22
CA ASN A 323 -16.72 6.67 -16.94
C ASN A 323 -16.16 5.57 -16.02
N GLY A 324 -16.82 4.42 -15.94
CA GLY A 324 -16.33 3.28 -15.15
C GLY A 324 -14.95 2.80 -15.59
N PHE A 325 -14.74 2.64 -16.90
CA PHE A 325 -13.44 2.22 -17.45
C PHE A 325 -12.36 3.30 -17.28
N LEU A 326 -12.67 4.54 -17.63
CA LEU A 326 -11.72 5.66 -17.54
C LEU A 326 -11.35 6.01 -16.10
N SER A 327 -12.27 5.83 -15.15
CA SER A 327 -11.97 5.98 -13.71
C SER A 327 -11.06 4.87 -13.19
N ALA A 328 -11.10 3.66 -13.75
CA ALA A 328 -10.25 2.54 -13.34
C ALA A 328 -8.83 2.62 -13.94
N LEU A 329 -8.68 3.22 -15.12
CA LEU A 329 -7.41 3.25 -15.85
C LEU A 329 -6.24 3.90 -15.07
N PRO A 330 -6.39 5.04 -14.37
CA PRO A 330 -5.34 5.62 -13.55
C PRO A 330 -4.83 4.67 -12.45
N TRP A 331 -5.75 3.90 -11.84
CA TRP A 331 -5.41 2.93 -10.80
C TRP A 331 -4.65 1.73 -11.34
N LEU A 332 -5.01 1.26 -12.55
CA LEU A 332 -4.25 0.21 -13.24
C LEU A 332 -2.81 0.65 -13.52
N CYS A 333 -2.62 1.87 -14.01
CA CYS A 333 -1.30 2.43 -14.25
C CYS A 333 -0.52 2.63 -12.95
N CYS A 334 -1.18 3.05 -11.88
CA CYS A 334 -0.60 3.12 -10.54
C CYS A 334 -0.11 1.74 -10.08
N TRP A 335 -0.91 0.69 -10.27
CA TRP A 335 -0.52 -0.68 -9.93
C TRP A 335 0.76 -1.12 -10.65
N ILE A 336 0.85 -0.90 -11.96
CA ILE A 336 2.05 -1.21 -12.76
C ILE A 336 3.26 -0.45 -12.21
N SER A 337 3.09 0.84 -11.93
CA SER A 337 4.18 1.70 -11.46
C SER A 337 4.66 1.34 -10.05
N ILE A 338 3.78 0.88 -9.18
CA ILE A 338 4.14 0.36 -7.84
C ILE A 338 5.15 -0.79 -7.98
N GLN A 339 4.90 -1.75 -8.88
CA GLN A 339 5.83 -2.87 -9.11
C GLN A 339 7.16 -2.38 -9.69
N LEU A 340 7.10 -1.47 -10.65
CA LEU A 340 8.29 -0.92 -11.30
C LEU A 340 9.18 -0.16 -10.29
N PHE A 341 8.63 0.81 -9.57
CA PHE A 341 9.39 1.61 -8.61
C PHE A 341 9.90 0.77 -7.43
N SER A 342 9.14 -0.22 -6.96
CA SER A 342 9.60 -1.09 -5.88
C SER A 342 10.77 -1.97 -6.31
N THR A 343 10.70 -2.55 -7.50
CA THR A 343 11.79 -3.36 -8.06
C THR A 343 13.06 -2.51 -8.27
N ILE A 344 12.94 -1.32 -8.89
CA ILE A 344 14.07 -0.39 -9.05
C ILE A 344 14.66 -0.02 -7.69
N THR A 345 13.83 0.28 -6.71
CA THR A 345 14.26 0.64 -5.35
C THR A 345 15.08 -0.48 -4.71
N ASP A 346 14.60 -1.72 -4.79
CA ASP A 346 15.30 -2.84 -4.17
C ASP A 346 16.61 -3.18 -4.90
N VAL A 347 16.66 -3.04 -6.23
CA VAL A 347 17.90 -3.19 -7.00
C VAL A 347 18.93 -2.12 -6.62
N VAL A 348 18.55 -0.83 -6.54
CA VAL A 348 19.45 0.27 -6.14
C VAL A 348 20.00 0.04 -4.73
N ARG A 349 19.17 -0.48 -3.81
CA ARG A 349 19.59 -0.79 -2.43
C ARG A 349 20.50 -2.00 -2.36
N ARG A 350 20.29 -3.05 -3.16
CA ARG A 350 21.16 -4.24 -3.22
C ARG A 350 22.58 -3.89 -3.66
N HIS A 351 22.69 -3.02 -4.65
CA HIS A 351 23.99 -2.56 -5.15
C HIS A 351 24.64 -1.48 -4.29
N ASN A 352 24.02 -1.10 -3.14
CA ASN A 352 24.51 -0.03 -2.25
C ASN A 352 24.79 1.31 -2.97
N CYS A 353 24.16 1.56 -4.14
CA CYS A 353 24.35 2.79 -4.91
C CYS A 353 23.97 4.04 -4.10
N LEU A 354 22.95 3.93 -3.26
CA LEU A 354 22.44 5.01 -2.43
C LEU A 354 22.03 4.51 -1.05
N SER A 355 22.16 5.35 -0.02
CA SER A 355 21.65 5.03 1.32
C SER A 355 20.13 4.85 1.31
N THR A 356 19.61 4.00 2.22
CA THR A 356 18.14 3.78 2.33
C THR A 356 17.38 5.10 2.50
N THR A 357 17.91 6.04 3.28
CA THR A 357 17.30 7.37 3.48
C THR A 357 17.15 8.14 2.17
N VAL A 358 18.20 8.18 1.35
CA VAL A 358 18.17 8.89 0.06
C VAL A 358 17.17 8.24 -0.89
N VAL A 359 17.19 6.92 -1.01
CA VAL A 359 16.26 6.17 -1.86
C VAL A 359 14.80 6.44 -1.47
N ARG A 360 14.48 6.45 -0.17
CA ARG A 360 13.13 6.76 0.33
C ARG A 360 12.70 8.20 -0.01
N LYS A 361 13.61 9.17 0.15
CA LYS A 361 13.37 10.57 -0.18
C LYS A 361 13.17 10.79 -1.68
N VAL A 362 13.97 10.15 -2.53
CA VAL A 362 13.83 10.22 -4.00
C VAL A 362 12.48 9.65 -4.44
N ASN A 363 12.07 8.48 -3.94
CA ASN A 363 10.77 7.90 -4.26
C ASN A 363 9.60 8.78 -3.79
N ALA A 364 9.69 9.36 -2.60
CA ALA A 364 8.67 10.29 -2.12
C ALA A 364 8.63 11.58 -2.94
N PHE A 365 9.79 12.12 -3.37
CA PHE A 365 9.87 13.27 -4.29
C PHE A 365 9.16 12.95 -5.61
N VAL A 366 9.50 11.84 -6.25
CA VAL A 366 8.87 11.39 -7.50
C VAL A 366 7.37 11.20 -7.31
N GLY A 367 6.97 10.52 -6.24
CA GLY A 367 5.57 10.17 -5.95
C GLY A 367 4.69 11.33 -5.46
N THR A 368 5.27 12.49 -5.15
CA THR A 368 4.50 13.67 -4.71
C THR A 368 4.57 14.83 -5.71
N VAL A 369 5.75 15.12 -6.24
CA VAL A 369 5.97 16.30 -7.11
C VAL A 369 5.36 16.08 -8.49
N PHE A 370 5.65 14.98 -9.15
CA PHE A 370 5.11 14.70 -10.48
C PHE A 370 3.60 14.52 -10.50
N PRO A 371 2.97 13.75 -9.58
CA PRO A 371 1.51 13.70 -9.52
C PRO A 371 0.87 15.08 -9.38
N GLY A 372 1.37 15.91 -8.48
CA GLY A 372 0.86 17.28 -8.32
C GLY A 372 0.98 18.11 -9.60
N LEU A 373 2.11 18.04 -10.29
CA LEU A 373 2.31 18.73 -11.57
C LEU A 373 1.29 18.28 -12.63
N PHE A 374 1.15 16.97 -12.82
CA PHE A 374 0.23 16.43 -13.84
C PHE A 374 -1.25 16.65 -13.49
N LEU A 375 -1.63 16.69 -12.20
CA LEU A 375 -2.97 17.08 -11.79
C LEU A 375 -3.26 18.56 -12.11
N ILE A 376 -2.31 19.44 -11.91
CA ILE A 376 -2.43 20.84 -12.32
C ILE A 376 -2.62 20.92 -13.85
N LEU A 377 -1.80 20.21 -14.63
CA LEU A 377 -1.93 20.15 -16.09
C LEU A 377 -3.30 19.60 -16.53
N ALA A 378 -3.85 18.59 -15.82
CA ALA A 378 -5.20 18.09 -16.06
C ALA A 378 -6.25 19.18 -15.86
N GLY A 379 -6.11 20.03 -14.83
CA GLY A 379 -6.99 21.17 -14.60
C GLY A 379 -6.91 22.26 -15.68
N TYR A 380 -5.83 22.30 -16.47
CA TYR A 380 -5.68 23.21 -17.61
C TYR A 380 -5.98 22.56 -18.97
N ALA A 381 -6.32 21.27 -18.99
CA ALA A 381 -6.67 20.58 -20.24
C ALA A 381 -7.98 21.07 -20.86
N GLY A 382 -8.77 21.82 -20.11
CA GLY A 382 -10.05 22.36 -20.54
C GLY A 382 -11.03 21.28 -20.96
N CYS A 383 -11.75 21.51 -22.04
CA CYS A 383 -12.69 20.55 -22.61
C CYS A 383 -12.02 19.40 -23.40
N ASN A 384 -10.69 19.32 -23.42
CA ASN A 384 -10.01 18.20 -24.07
C ASN A 384 -9.98 16.99 -23.12
N ALA A 385 -11.03 16.19 -23.19
CA ALA A 385 -11.22 15.03 -22.34
C ALA A 385 -10.07 14.02 -22.41
N THR A 386 -9.54 13.74 -23.62
CA THR A 386 -8.41 12.83 -23.81
C THR A 386 -7.16 13.34 -23.10
N LEU A 387 -6.86 14.62 -23.24
CA LEU A 387 -5.68 15.23 -22.61
C LEU A 387 -5.80 15.23 -21.08
N ALA A 388 -6.97 15.56 -20.54
CA ALA A 388 -7.23 15.53 -19.11
C ALA A 388 -7.02 14.13 -18.52
N VAL A 389 -7.62 13.10 -19.14
CA VAL A 389 -7.48 11.70 -18.72
C VAL A 389 -6.02 11.26 -18.82
N CYS A 390 -5.31 11.59 -19.91
CA CYS A 390 -3.88 11.26 -20.05
C CYS A 390 -3.04 11.85 -18.91
N PHE A 391 -3.25 13.12 -18.54
CA PHE A 391 -2.53 13.73 -17.43
C PHE A 391 -2.85 13.08 -16.08
N ILE A 392 -4.11 12.71 -15.83
CA ILE A 392 -4.50 12.01 -14.60
C ILE A 392 -3.85 10.61 -14.55
N VAL A 393 -3.82 9.88 -15.67
CA VAL A 393 -3.16 8.57 -15.76
C VAL A 393 -1.66 8.68 -15.47
N ILE A 394 -0.97 9.69 -16.06
CA ILE A 394 0.45 9.94 -15.81
C ILE A 394 0.67 10.35 -14.34
N ALA A 395 -0.20 11.19 -13.77
CA ALA A 395 -0.13 11.54 -12.36
C ALA A 395 -0.17 10.30 -11.48
N MET A 396 -1.12 9.40 -11.70
CA MET A 396 -1.25 8.18 -10.91
C MET A 396 -0.13 7.16 -11.18
N PHE A 397 0.47 7.17 -12.37
CA PHE A 397 1.68 6.40 -12.62
C PHE A 397 2.83 6.84 -11.68
N PHE A 398 3.13 8.12 -11.60
CA PHE A 398 4.18 8.60 -10.68
C PHE A 398 3.79 8.45 -9.20
N PHE A 399 2.51 8.53 -8.88
CA PHE A 399 2.01 8.34 -7.51
C PHE A 399 2.41 6.98 -6.92
N GLY A 400 2.53 5.94 -7.74
CA GLY A 400 2.94 4.60 -7.33
C GLY A 400 4.32 4.55 -6.64
N ALA A 401 5.23 5.50 -6.91
CA ALA A 401 6.54 5.59 -6.24
C ALA A 401 6.42 5.79 -4.72
N ASN A 402 5.31 6.35 -4.23
CA ASN A 402 5.07 6.54 -2.79
C ASN A 402 5.05 5.25 -1.99
N TRP A 403 4.65 4.13 -2.59
CA TRP A 403 4.64 2.82 -1.93
C TRP A 403 6.04 2.35 -1.56
N SER A 404 7.05 2.65 -2.40
CA SER A 404 8.45 2.39 -2.11
C SER A 404 9.14 3.55 -1.38
N GLY A 405 8.50 4.71 -1.30
CA GLY A 405 8.95 5.88 -0.54
C GLY A 405 8.55 5.78 0.93
N PHE A 406 7.53 6.54 1.33
CA PHE A 406 7.13 6.66 2.73
C PHE A 406 6.46 5.39 3.26
N ASN A 407 5.72 4.63 2.45
CA ASN A 407 4.90 3.52 2.95
C ASN A 407 5.74 2.37 3.52
N CYS A 408 6.90 2.07 2.91
CA CYS A 408 7.85 1.09 3.44
C CYS A 408 8.71 1.63 4.59
N ASN A 409 8.71 2.93 4.83
CA ASN A 409 9.61 3.56 5.81
C ASN A 409 9.32 3.15 7.25
N ASN A 410 8.09 2.73 7.58
CA ASN A 410 7.75 2.13 8.88
C ASN A 410 8.65 0.93 9.22
N LEU A 411 8.92 0.09 8.21
CA LEU A 411 9.75 -1.11 8.35
C LEU A 411 11.24 -0.79 8.48
N ASP A 412 11.67 0.36 7.95
CA ASP A 412 13.08 0.78 8.04
C ASP A 412 13.39 1.40 9.40
N ILE A 413 12.53 2.33 9.87
CA ILE A 413 12.77 3.09 11.11
C ILE A 413 12.50 2.28 12.38
N ALA A 414 11.56 1.34 12.35
CA ALA A 414 11.23 0.49 13.50
C ALA A 414 10.60 -0.84 13.08
N PRO A 415 11.38 -1.83 12.64
CA PRO A 415 10.84 -3.11 12.18
C PRO A 415 9.99 -3.83 13.22
N ASN A 416 10.43 -3.81 14.51
CA ASN A 416 9.72 -4.46 15.61
C ASN A 416 8.39 -3.78 15.98
N LEU A 417 8.26 -2.49 15.70
CA LEU A 417 7.07 -1.67 15.96
C LEU A 417 6.35 -1.26 14.67
N ALA A 418 6.67 -1.87 13.52
CA ALA A 418 6.13 -1.45 12.23
C ALA A 418 4.60 -1.48 12.19
N GLY A 419 3.97 -2.49 12.80
CA GLY A 419 2.51 -2.58 12.91
C GLY A 419 1.91 -1.44 13.74
N VAL A 420 2.54 -1.10 14.88
CA VAL A 420 2.10 0.02 15.76
C VAL A 420 2.27 1.36 15.06
N LEU A 421 3.43 1.61 14.45
CA LEU A 421 3.70 2.85 13.71
C LEU A 421 2.73 3.01 12.54
N PHE A 422 2.51 1.94 11.79
CA PHE A 422 1.54 1.97 10.70
C PHE A 422 0.13 2.22 11.22
N ALA A 423 -0.28 1.59 12.32
CA ALA A 423 -1.59 1.82 12.94
C ALA A 423 -1.79 3.30 13.31
N ILE A 424 -0.78 3.93 13.92
CA ILE A 424 -0.85 5.34 14.28
C ILE A 424 -0.91 6.23 13.02
N THR A 425 0.03 6.07 12.10
CA THR A 425 0.08 6.92 10.91
C THR A 425 -1.16 6.76 10.04
N ASN A 426 -1.67 5.53 9.88
CA ASN A 426 -2.85 5.24 9.07
C ASN A 426 -4.16 5.72 9.74
N THR A 427 -4.22 5.77 11.07
CA THR A 427 -5.35 6.40 11.78
C THR A 427 -5.53 7.85 11.33
N PHE A 428 -4.47 8.65 11.36
CA PHE A 428 -4.51 10.03 10.89
C PHE A 428 -4.67 10.12 9.36
N ALA A 429 -4.04 9.23 8.61
CA ALA A 429 -4.13 9.18 7.16
C ALA A 429 -5.50 8.67 6.64
N THR A 430 -6.38 8.22 7.52
CA THR A 430 -7.79 7.90 7.21
C THR A 430 -8.69 9.14 7.21
N ILE A 431 -8.34 10.17 7.97
CA ILE A 431 -9.09 11.44 8.05
C ILE A 431 -9.34 12.03 6.65
N PRO A 432 -8.37 12.11 5.75
CA PRO A 432 -8.58 12.53 4.38
C PRO A 432 -9.66 11.77 3.61
N GLY A 433 -10.00 10.54 4.00
CA GLY A 433 -11.03 9.75 3.34
C GLY A 433 -12.41 10.41 3.32
N PHE A 434 -12.74 11.19 4.35
CA PHE A 434 -13.95 11.99 4.39
C PHE A 434 -13.70 13.49 4.21
N VAL A 435 -12.53 14.02 4.59
CA VAL A 435 -12.21 15.45 4.46
C VAL A 435 -11.98 15.85 3.01
N ALA A 436 -11.29 15.02 2.20
CA ALA A 436 -10.97 15.40 0.82
C ALA A 436 -12.21 15.55 -0.08
N PRO A 437 -13.19 14.62 -0.07
CA PRO A 437 -14.45 14.83 -0.80
C PRO A 437 -15.24 16.04 -0.31
N LEU A 438 -15.25 16.33 1.01
CA LEU A 438 -15.91 17.52 1.56
C LEU A 438 -15.27 18.80 1.04
N VAL A 439 -13.94 18.89 1.00
CA VAL A 439 -13.21 20.05 0.47
C VAL A 439 -13.52 20.25 -1.01
N VAL A 440 -13.52 19.18 -1.82
CA VAL A 440 -13.89 19.26 -3.24
C VAL A 440 -15.35 19.70 -3.39
N GLY A 441 -16.28 19.11 -2.63
CA GLY A 441 -17.70 19.48 -2.65
C GLY A 441 -17.90 20.96 -2.28
N TRP A 442 -17.13 21.48 -1.31
CA TRP A 442 -17.18 22.89 -0.95
C TRP A 442 -16.63 23.80 -2.06
N ILE A 443 -15.51 23.41 -2.69
CA ILE A 443 -14.93 24.18 -3.82
C ILE A 443 -15.90 24.21 -5.00
N THR A 444 -16.62 23.12 -5.27
CA THR A 444 -17.50 22.97 -6.43
C THR A 444 -18.98 23.29 -6.13
N ALA A 445 -19.30 23.78 -4.92
CA ALA A 445 -20.66 23.99 -4.43
C ALA A 445 -21.49 24.90 -5.34
N ASP A 446 -20.91 25.96 -5.90
CA ASP A 446 -21.60 26.92 -6.73
C ASP A 446 -21.96 26.35 -8.12
N ASN A 447 -21.09 25.54 -8.70
CA ASN A 447 -21.30 24.92 -10.00
C ASN A 447 -20.39 23.68 -10.19
N VAL A 448 -20.94 22.50 -10.00
CA VAL A 448 -20.23 21.22 -10.14
C VAL A 448 -19.73 20.94 -11.56
N HIS A 449 -20.29 21.63 -12.56
CA HIS A 449 -19.90 21.52 -13.97
C HIS A 449 -18.79 22.50 -14.37
N SER A 450 -18.39 23.42 -13.48
CA SER A 450 -17.38 24.44 -13.78
C SER A 450 -15.97 23.87 -13.82
N GLU A 451 -15.35 23.88 -14.99
CA GLU A 451 -13.93 23.54 -15.20
C GLU A 451 -13.01 24.34 -14.27
N LYS A 452 -13.30 25.65 -14.08
CA LYS A 452 -12.51 26.53 -13.24
C LYS A 452 -12.49 26.09 -11.77
N LEU A 453 -13.62 25.64 -11.22
CA LEU A 453 -13.71 25.18 -9.83
C LEU A 453 -12.99 23.84 -9.66
N TRP A 454 -13.10 22.93 -10.62
CA TRP A 454 -12.35 21.69 -10.60
C TRP A 454 -10.83 21.91 -10.73
N ARG A 455 -10.41 22.94 -11.44
CA ARG A 455 -8.98 23.36 -11.47
C ARG A 455 -8.48 23.71 -10.06
N TYR A 456 -9.27 24.44 -9.25
CA TYR A 456 -8.93 24.70 -7.86
C TYR A 456 -8.87 23.44 -7.01
N ALA A 457 -9.73 22.46 -7.25
CA ALA A 457 -9.65 21.16 -6.58
C ALA A 457 -8.31 20.43 -6.90
N PHE A 458 -7.90 20.41 -8.16
CA PHE A 458 -6.60 19.85 -8.55
C PHE A 458 -5.40 20.62 -7.98
N PHE A 459 -5.46 21.95 -7.91
CA PHE A 459 -4.46 22.74 -7.22
C PHE A 459 -4.37 22.38 -5.73
N THR A 460 -5.51 22.15 -5.08
CA THR A 460 -5.54 21.73 -3.68
C THR A 460 -4.85 20.37 -3.50
N PHE A 461 -5.17 19.38 -4.33
CA PHE A 461 -4.50 18.08 -4.30
C PHE A 461 -2.99 18.20 -4.51
N ALA A 462 -2.56 18.99 -5.48
CA ALA A 462 -1.15 19.21 -5.77
C ALA A 462 -0.41 19.87 -4.59
N SER A 463 -0.98 20.95 -4.03
CA SER A 463 -0.38 21.70 -2.93
C SER A 463 -0.23 20.85 -1.67
N VAL A 464 -1.25 20.09 -1.32
CA VAL A 464 -1.22 19.18 -0.16
C VAL A 464 -0.18 18.07 -0.39
N SER A 465 -0.15 17.45 -1.58
CA SER A 465 0.83 16.42 -1.92
C SER A 465 2.28 16.96 -1.84
N TRP A 466 2.53 18.14 -2.38
CA TRP A 466 3.86 18.77 -2.34
C TRP A 466 4.29 19.13 -0.93
N PHE A 467 3.38 19.62 -0.11
CA PHE A 467 3.65 19.88 1.30
C PHE A 467 4.08 18.61 2.03
N GLY A 468 3.32 17.51 1.86
CA GLY A 468 3.66 16.22 2.46
C GLY A 468 5.01 15.69 1.99
N GLY A 469 5.30 15.76 0.70
CA GLY A 469 6.59 15.38 0.13
C GLY A 469 7.76 16.22 0.66
N LEU A 470 7.59 17.54 0.75
CA LEU A 470 8.60 18.44 1.30
C LEU A 470 8.93 18.11 2.75
N VAL A 471 7.92 17.93 3.60
CA VAL A 471 8.11 17.58 5.01
C VAL A 471 8.82 16.23 5.15
N PHE A 472 8.48 15.25 4.31
CA PHE A 472 9.17 13.95 4.29
C PHE A 472 10.64 14.09 3.87
N ILE A 473 10.93 14.83 2.83
CA ILE A 473 12.32 15.06 2.36
C ILE A 473 13.16 15.72 3.46
N LEU A 474 12.60 16.65 4.22
CA LEU A 474 13.33 17.34 5.29
C LEU A 474 13.58 16.43 6.50
N PHE A 475 12.58 15.66 6.95
CA PHE A 475 12.61 15.01 8.25
C PHE A 475 12.74 13.48 8.23
N ALA A 476 12.48 12.79 7.10
CA ALA A 476 12.53 11.35 7.04
C ALA A 476 13.95 10.79 7.20
N SER A 477 14.02 9.63 7.85
CA SER A 477 15.19 8.77 7.98
C SER A 477 14.85 7.37 7.45
N GLY A 478 15.79 6.73 6.77
CA GLY A 478 15.69 5.32 6.38
C GLY A 478 16.47 4.38 7.30
N GLU A 479 16.95 4.90 8.44
CA GLU A 479 17.74 4.16 9.39
C GLU A 479 16.92 3.80 10.63
N LEU A 480 17.30 2.69 11.26
CA LEU A 480 16.70 2.26 12.50
C LEU A 480 16.83 3.35 13.57
N GLN A 481 15.71 3.74 14.15
CA GLN A 481 15.70 4.78 15.16
C GLN A 481 16.17 4.26 16.52
N PRO A 482 16.91 5.08 17.31
CA PRO A 482 17.44 4.66 18.62
C PRO A 482 16.37 4.12 19.57
N TRP A 483 15.17 4.72 19.56
CA TRP A 483 14.05 4.27 20.38
C TRP A 483 13.42 2.93 19.95
N ALA A 484 13.68 2.49 18.73
CA ALA A 484 13.26 1.20 18.22
C ALA A 484 14.34 0.11 18.45
N ALA A 485 15.55 0.55 18.82
CA ALA A 485 16.67 -0.34 19.10
C ALA A 485 16.62 -1.03 20.48
N GLY A 486 15.71 -0.61 21.36
CA GLY A 486 15.67 -1.07 22.76
C GLY A 486 16.50 -0.17 23.69
N ILE A 487 16.01 0.07 24.92
CA ILE A 487 16.54 1.10 25.84
C ILE A 487 17.86 0.70 26.53
N ASN A 488 18.47 -0.43 26.23
CA ASN A 488 19.73 -0.86 26.88
C ASN A 488 20.79 -1.25 25.85
N SER A 489 21.40 -0.25 25.20
CA SER A 489 22.62 -0.49 24.41
C SER A 489 23.80 -1.01 25.27
N ASP A 490 23.83 -0.68 26.55
CA ASP A 490 24.96 -1.01 27.44
C ASP A 490 24.87 -2.42 28.05
N ASN A 491 23.68 -3.04 28.13
CA ASN A 491 23.49 -4.41 28.60
C ASN A 491 23.45 -5.45 27.48
N ILE A 492 23.08 -5.06 26.24
CA ILE A 492 22.93 -6.00 25.11
C ILE A 492 24.31 -6.48 24.60
N ASP A 493 25.35 -5.63 24.65
CA ASP A 493 26.70 -6.01 24.24
C ASP A 493 27.32 -7.06 25.19
N ASN A 494 26.94 -7.06 26.44
CA ASN A 494 27.43 -8.04 27.41
C ASN A 494 26.67 -9.36 27.29
N ASP A 495 25.36 -9.37 27.24
CA ASP A 495 24.55 -10.59 27.09
C ASP A 495 24.76 -11.29 25.73
N CYS A 496 24.94 -10.54 24.62
CA CYS A 496 25.26 -11.13 23.33
C CYS A 496 26.70 -11.65 23.27
N ARG A 497 27.69 -11.02 23.94
CA ARG A 497 29.04 -11.53 24.06
C ARG A 497 29.10 -12.80 24.89
N ASP A 498 28.32 -12.87 25.96
CA ASP A 498 28.28 -14.06 26.83
C ASP A 498 27.61 -15.24 26.11
N LEU A 499 26.60 -15.02 25.27
CA LEU A 499 25.98 -16.06 24.44
C LEU A 499 26.90 -16.53 23.28
N ILE A 500 27.67 -15.63 22.67
CA ILE A 500 28.67 -16.00 21.65
C ILE A 500 29.80 -16.79 22.31
N ASN A 501 30.29 -16.36 23.44
CA ASN A 501 31.33 -17.07 24.19
C ASN A 501 30.85 -18.43 24.72
N GLN A 502 29.57 -18.57 25.05
CA GLN A 502 28.98 -19.86 25.44
C GLN A 502 28.85 -20.82 24.26
N SER A 503 28.46 -20.32 23.06
CA SER A 503 28.38 -21.15 21.84
C SER A 503 29.77 -21.62 21.37
N ASP A 504 30.79 -20.79 21.51
CA ASP A 504 32.17 -21.17 21.19
C ASP A 504 32.78 -22.17 22.22
N HIS A 505 32.31 -22.11 23.46
CA HIS A 505 32.68 -23.08 24.50
C HIS A 505 32.03 -24.45 24.29
N ASP A 506 30.76 -24.49 23.86
CA ASP A 506 30.04 -25.74 23.58
C ASP A 506 30.59 -26.44 22.31
N VAL A 507 31.00 -25.66 21.29
CA VAL A 507 31.68 -26.20 20.09
C VAL A 507 33.07 -26.74 20.41
N ALA A 508 33.80 -26.14 21.37
CA ALA A 508 35.13 -26.61 21.78
C ALA A 508 35.06 -27.91 22.58
N ILE A 509 34.00 -28.15 23.35
CA ILE A 509 33.82 -29.38 24.14
C ILE A 509 33.48 -30.57 23.24
N ASP A 510 32.74 -30.37 22.17
CA ASP A 510 32.37 -31.44 21.21
C ASP A 510 33.56 -31.86 20.31
N THR A 511 34.58 -31.03 20.17
CA THR A 511 35.78 -31.35 19.39
C THR A 511 36.89 -32.05 20.22
N GLU A 512 36.82 -32.04 21.54
CA GLU A 512 37.76 -32.80 22.42
C GLU A 512 37.22 -34.19 22.83
N SER A 513 35.98 -34.53 22.45
CA SER A 513 35.34 -35.82 22.77
C SER A 513 35.13 -36.75 21.57
N SER A 514 35.76 -36.47 20.42
CA SER A 514 35.72 -37.35 19.23
C SER A 514 37.08 -37.88 18.83
#